data_d1fd6533ef38fb0e0dc48612dd4cde12
#
_entry.id   d1fd6533ef38fb0e0dc48612dd4cde12
#
_cell.length_a   1.000
_cell.length_b   1.000
_cell.length_c   1.000
_cell.angle_alpha   90.00
_cell.angle_beta   90.00
_cell.angle_gamma   90.00
#
_symmetry.space_group_name_H-M   'P 1'
#
loop_
_entity.id
_entity.type
_entity.pdbx_description
1 polymer ?
#
loop_
_entity_poly.entity_id
_entity_poly.type
_entity_poly.pdbx_seq_one_letter_code
_entity_poly.pdbx_strand_id
1 'polypeptide(L)'
;ISKYWPTAKALYLERNSRYMPDTDGKVYFDRWLGGYHFIAINTENGIKDAMYLSDDQLEWLEKTLAENASPDKPIFVLGHNALKDTHWRSNILNDFGNQDKRVKEIFSKYPQVIYLSGHIHNGFGVVEAIDRGFGTMIDLPSYNDSENGVKETGTGYHVKIYDDSIVFKARNFKTSAWMPEYDITVTLPNLPAVYKNAKERNAADYTAA
;
A
#
# COMPACT_ATOMS: atom_id res chain seq x y z
N ILE A 1 -24.20 -6.23 0.93
CA ILE A 1 -23.01 -5.58 1.48
C ILE A 1 -23.23 -4.08 1.63
N SER A 2 -23.72 -3.41 0.60
CA SER A 2 -23.96 -1.95 0.62
C SER A 2 -24.88 -1.47 1.78
N LYS A 3 -25.86 -2.26 2.18
CA LYS A 3 -26.74 -1.90 3.30
C LYS A 3 -26.03 -1.81 4.67
N TYR A 4 -24.89 -2.45 4.82
CA TYR A 4 -24.11 -2.41 6.06
C TYR A 4 -23.05 -1.30 6.06
N TRP A 5 -22.79 -0.70 4.90
CA TRP A 5 -21.77 0.33 4.75
C TRP A 5 -21.95 1.53 5.71
N PRO A 6 -23.14 2.12 5.87
CA PRO A 6 -23.32 3.25 6.79
C PRO A 6 -22.89 2.93 8.21
N THR A 7 -23.22 1.73 8.72
CA THR A 7 -22.82 1.29 10.06
C THR A 7 -21.31 1.06 10.14
N ALA A 8 -20.72 0.40 9.13
CA ALA A 8 -19.29 0.15 9.08
C ALA A 8 -18.49 1.47 9.03
N LYS A 9 -18.94 2.43 8.22
CA LYS A 9 -18.37 3.77 8.14
C LYS A 9 -18.43 4.50 9.48
N ALA A 10 -19.57 4.51 10.13
CA ALA A 10 -19.75 5.16 11.42
C ALA A 10 -18.81 4.58 12.49
N LEU A 11 -18.72 3.25 12.59
CA LEU A 11 -17.81 2.56 13.49
C LEU A 11 -16.33 2.83 13.17
N TYR A 12 -15.98 2.89 11.89
CA TYR A 12 -14.62 3.23 11.47
C TYR A 12 -14.23 4.63 11.93
N LEU A 13 -15.08 5.63 11.68
CA LEU A 13 -14.83 7.03 12.08
C LEU A 13 -14.77 7.18 13.60
N GLU A 14 -15.70 6.56 14.32
CA GLU A 14 -15.71 6.58 15.79
C GLU A 14 -14.43 6.01 16.38
N ARG A 15 -14.05 4.80 15.97
CA ARG A 15 -12.89 4.09 16.53
C ARG A 15 -11.56 4.75 16.21
N ASN A 16 -11.48 5.42 15.07
CA ASN A 16 -10.25 6.03 14.59
C ASN A 16 -10.16 7.54 14.88
N SER A 17 -11.19 8.15 15.46
CA SER A 17 -11.27 9.61 15.73
C SER A 17 -10.08 10.19 16.50
N ARG A 18 -9.40 9.37 17.30
CA ARG A 18 -8.19 9.78 18.04
C ARG A 18 -6.93 9.82 17.20
N TYR A 19 -6.90 9.14 16.07
CA TYR A 19 -5.70 8.91 15.24
C TYR A 19 -5.81 9.60 13.90
N MET A 20 -7.02 9.83 13.42
CA MET A 20 -7.29 10.50 12.15
C MET A 20 -7.40 12.02 12.36
N PRO A 21 -7.04 12.83 11.35
CA PRO A 21 -7.45 14.24 11.33
C PRO A 21 -8.98 14.34 11.27
N ASP A 22 -9.51 15.54 11.44
CA ASP A 22 -10.90 15.80 11.07
C ASP A 22 -11.04 15.59 9.54
N THR A 23 -11.86 14.64 9.15
CA THR A 23 -12.05 14.23 7.76
C THR A 23 -13.37 14.70 7.17
N ASP A 24 -14.13 15.49 7.91
CA ASP A 24 -15.51 15.89 7.52
C ASP A 24 -16.37 14.64 7.14
N GLY A 25 -16.22 13.59 7.95
CA GLY A 25 -16.93 12.33 7.77
C GLY A 25 -16.49 11.48 6.58
N LYS A 26 -15.35 11.79 5.94
CA LYS A 26 -14.72 10.95 4.92
C LYS A 26 -13.93 9.83 5.56
N VAL A 27 -13.73 8.74 4.82
CA VAL A 27 -12.93 7.58 5.28
C VAL A 27 -11.51 7.60 4.75
N TYR A 28 -11.16 8.63 4.02
CA TYR A 28 -9.84 8.88 3.45
C TYR A 28 -9.32 10.22 3.93
N PHE A 29 -8.01 10.36 4.03
CA PHE A 29 -7.34 11.54 4.58
C PHE A 29 -5.86 11.55 4.20
N ASP A 30 -5.20 12.66 4.45
CA ASP A 30 -3.74 12.77 4.37
C ASP A 30 -3.13 13.40 5.62
N ARG A 31 -1.82 13.22 5.74
CA ARG A 31 -1.01 13.85 6.78
C ARG A 31 0.41 14.09 6.30
N TRP A 32 0.99 15.16 6.79
CA TRP A 32 2.41 15.44 6.68
C TRP A 32 3.11 15.02 7.97
N LEU A 33 4.07 14.11 7.88
CA LEU A 33 4.85 13.60 9.00
C LEU A 33 6.34 13.70 8.67
N GLY A 34 7.09 14.45 9.49
CA GLY A 34 8.53 14.61 9.26
C GLY A 34 8.92 15.23 7.90
N GLY A 35 8.02 15.98 7.28
CA GLY A 35 8.23 16.56 5.95
C GLY A 35 7.91 15.63 4.77
N TYR A 36 7.29 14.48 5.03
CA TYR A 36 6.81 13.52 4.03
C TYR A 36 5.29 13.45 4.02
N HIS A 37 4.73 13.25 2.83
CA HIS A 37 3.29 13.19 2.63
C HIS A 37 2.80 11.75 2.73
N PHE A 38 1.82 11.50 3.59
CA PHE A 38 1.14 10.22 3.78
C PHE A 38 -0.33 10.39 3.44
N ILE A 39 -0.82 9.63 2.48
CA ILE A 39 -2.19 9.69 1.96
C ILE A 39 -2.85 8.34 2.19
N ALA A 40 -3.95 8.31 2.92
CA ALA A 40 -4.73 7.10 3.15
C ALA A 40 -5.97 7.10 2.27
N ILE A 41 -6.04 6.17 1.33
CA ILE A 41 -7.25 5.90 0.54
C ILE A 41 -8.01 4.73 1.14
N ASN A 42 -9.33 4.76 1.03
CA ASN A 42 -10.16 3.71 1.63
C ASN A 42 -11.42 3.46 0.80
N THR A 43 -11.97 2.25 0.93
CA THR A 43 -13.24 1.92 0.27
C THR A 43 -14.39 2.76 0.82
N GLU A 44 -15.35 3.10 -0.05
CA GLU A 44 -16.52 3.91 0.30
C GLU A 44 -17.84 3.16 0.14
N ASN A 45 -17.81 1.97 -0.44
CA ASN A 45 -19.04 1.18 -0.65
C ASN A 45 -18.83 -0.33 -0.52
N GLY A 46 -17.61 -0.78 -0.42
CA GLY A 46 -17.24 -2.16 -0.23
C GLY A 46 -16.86 -2.44 1.22
N ILE A 47 -17.24 -3.57 1.75
CA ILE A 47 -16.88 -4.00 3.12
C ILE A 47 -16.36 -5.43 3.15
N LYS A 48 -15.92 -5.95 2.04
CA LYS A 48 -15.30 -7.26 1.93
C LYS A 48 -14.13 -7.17 0.95
N ASP A 49 -13.99 -8.05 0.04
CA ASP A 49 -12.77 -8.23 -0.73
C ASP A 49 -12.52 -7.14 -1.79
N ALA A 50 -13.54 -6.36 -2.15
CA ALA A 50 -13.41 -5.34 -3.19
C ALA A 50 -13.29 -3.92 -2.64
N MET A 51 -12.40 -3.14 -3.21
CA MET A 51 -12.26 -1.71 -2.96
C MET A 51 -13.08 -0.89 -3.94
N TYR A 52 -13.78 0.12 -3.43
CA TYR A 52 -14.50 1.09 -4.24
C TYR A 52 -14.10 2.50 -3.83
N LEU A 53 -13.64 3.30 -4.79
CA LEU A 53 -13.34 4.72 -4.61
C LEU A 53 -14.38 5.53 -5.42
N SER A 54 -14.99 6.51 -4.78
CA SER A 54 -15.86 7.45 -5.47
C SER A 54 -15.07 8.39 -6.39
N ASP A 55 -15.74 9.04 -7.32
CA ASP A 55 -15.12 10.07 -8.15
C ASP A 55 -14.58 11.23 -7.28
N ASP A 56 -15.30 11.60 -6.22
CA ASP A 56 -14.85 12.61 -5.26
C ASP A 56 -13.53 12.22 -4.58
N GLN A 57 -13.36 10.95 -4.19
CA GLN A 57 -12.10 10.48 -3.61
C GLN A 57 -10.98 10.45 -4.65
N LEU A 58 -11.26 10.07 -5.88
CA LEU A 58 -10.27 10.07 -6.96
C LEU A 58 -9.80 11.49 -7.32
N GLU A 59 -10.72 12.45 -7.39
CA GLU A 59 -10.38 13.85 -7.61
C GLU A 59 -9.59 14.44 -6.42
N TRP A 60 -9.99 14.09 -5.21
CA TRP A 60 -9.26 14.47 -4.01
C TRP A 60 -7.84 13.88 -4.02
N LEU A 61 -7.69 12.60 -4.35
CA LEU A 61 -6.38 11.93 -4.44
C LEU A 61 -5.46 12.64 -5.43
N GLU A 62 -5.97 12.98 -6.61
CA GLU A 62 -5.20 13.68 -7.64
C GLU A 62 -4.74 15.08 -7.18
N LYS A 63 -5.61 15.83 -6.52
CA LYS A 63 -5.28 17.15 -5.94
C LYS A 63 -4.26 17.01 -4.80
N THR A 64 -4.48 16.07 -3.90
CA THR A 64 -3.63 15.85 -2.73
C THR A 64 -2.23 15.41 -3.11
N LEU A 65 -2.09 14.55 -4.12
CA LEU A 65 -0.78 14.17 -4.65
C LEU A 65 0.00 15.35 -5.26
N ALA A 66 -0.70 16.35 -5.79
CA ALA A 66 -0.06 17.56 -6.34
C ALA A 66 0.47 18.50 -5.26
N GLU A 67 -0.03 18.40 -4.03
CA GLU A 67 0.34 19.32 -2.96
C GLU A 67 1.82 19.19 -2.57
N ASN A 68 2.59 20.24 -2.83
CA ASN A 68 4.02 20.28 -2.54
C ASN A 68 4.82 19.07 -3.07
N ALA A 69 4.36 18.47 -4.17
CA ALA A 69 5.03 17.35 -4.79
C ALA A 69 6.43 17.75 -5.27
N SER A 70 7.41 16.94 -4.92
CA SER A 70 8.80 17.08 -5.38
C SER A 70 9.27 15.73 -5.92
N PRO A 71 9.95 15.68 -7.07
CA PRO A 71 10.45 14.42 -7.62
C PRO A 71 11.45 13.73 -6.69
N ASP A 72 12.12 14.49 -5.81
CA ASP A 72 13.14 13.99 -4.89
C ASP A 72 12.55 13.50 -3.55
N LYS A 73 11.23 13.62 -3.37
CA LYS A 73 10.57 13.20 -2.13
C LYS A 73 9.51 12.14 -2.40
N PRO A 74 9.54 11.02 -1.69
CA PRO A 74 8.49 10.01 -1.80
C PRO A 74 7.16 10.54 -1.26
N ILE A 75 6.08 10.08 -1.87
CA ILE A 75 4.72 10.24 -1.38
C ILE A 75 4.22 8.86 -1.02
N PHE A 76 3.87 8.65 0.24
CA PHE A 76 3.34 7.37 0.70
C PHE A 76 1.84 7.34 0.55
N VAL A 77 1.33 6.41 -0.26
CA VAL A 77 -0.11 6.16 -0.37
C VAL A 77 -0.42 4.81 0.25
N LEU A 78 -1.37 4.79 1.16
CA LEU A 78 -1.80 3.58 1.88
C LEU A 78 -3.20 3.20 1.42
N GLY A 79 -3.37 1.96 1.00
CA GLY A 79 -4.67 1.38 0.68
C GLY A 79 -4.69 -0.10 1.05
N HIS A 80 -5.87 -0.66 1.33
CA HIS A 80 -5.94 -2.06 1.75
C HIS A 80 -5.60 -3.02 0.60
N ASN A 81 -6.15 -2.79 -0.58
CA ASN A 81 -6.04 -3.71 -1.71
C ASN A 81 -4.84 -3.37 -2.60
N ALA A 82 -4.17 -4.39 -3.12
CA ALA A 82 -3.17 -4.22 -4.17
C ALA A 82 -3.82 -3.81 -5.49
N LEU A 83 -3.13 -2.98 -6.29
CA LEU A 83 -3.55 -2.68 -7.65
C LEU A 83 -3.44 -3.92 -8.54
N LYS A 84 -4.31 -4.03 -9.54
CA LYS A 84 -4.28 -5.17 -10.49
C LYS A 84 -2.93 -5.27 -11.19
N ASP A 85 -2.50 -6.47 -11.48
CA ASP A 85 -1.26 -6.79 -12.19
C ASP A 85 0.01 -6.28 -11.48
N THR A 86 -0.05 -6.03 -10.17
CA THR A 86 1.12 -5.58 -9.39
C THR A 86 1.77 -6.69 -8.59
N HIS A 87 0.97 -7.52 -7.93
CA HIS A 87 1.46 -8.65 -7.14
C HIS A 87 0.72 -9.92 -7.57
N TRP A 88 1.26 -11.08 -7.24
CA TRP A 88 0.54 -12.32 -7.42
C TRP A 88 -0.76 -12.25 -6.59
N ARG A 89 -1.84 -12.82 -7.03
CA ARG A 89 -3.20 -12.71 -6.44
C ARG A 89 -3.85 -11.32 -6.53
N SER A 90 -3.20 -10.28 -6.98
CA SER A 90 -3.83 -8.96 -7.13
C SER A 90 -5.01 -8.93 -8.10
N ASN A 91 -5.22 -10.01 -8.88
CA ASN A 91 -6.31 -10.15 -9.85
C ASN A 91 -7.38 -11.17 -9.43
N ILE A 92 -7.18 -11.92 -8.35
CA ILE A 92 -8.01 -13.11 -8.05
C ILE A 92 -9.39 -12.72 -7.57
N LEU A 93 -9.50 -11.68 -6.75
CA LEU A 93 -10.74 -11.29 -6.10
C LEU A 93 -11.34 -10.00 -6.67
N ASN A 94 -10.88 -9.53 -7.81
CA ASN A 94 -11.29 -8.26 -8.40
C ASN A 94 -11.12 -7.08 -7.43
N ASP A 95 -10.05 -7.13 -6.66
CA ASP A 95 -9.81 -6.44 -5.41
C ASP A 95 -9.90 -4.92 -5.49
N PHE A 96 -9.37 -4.30 -6.54
CA PHE A 96 -9.39 -2.85 -6.71
C PHE A 96 -10.58 -2.34 -7.57
N GLY A 97 -11.37 -3.23 -8.13
CA GLY A 97 -12.56 -2.90 -8.91
C GLY A 97 -12.27 -2.11 -10.20
N ASN A 98 -13.23 -1.28 -10.57
CA ASN A 98 -13.20 -0.53 -11.83
C ASN A 98 -12.31 0.71 -11.78
N GLN A 99 -11.94 1.18 -10.58
CA GLN A 99 -11.12 2.38 -10.38
C GLN A 99 -9.61 2.13 -10.56
N ASP A 100 -9.18 0.87 -10.66
CA ASP A 100 -7.76 0.48 -10.79
C ASP A 100 -7.05 1.27 -11.90
N LYS A 101 -7.64 1.33 -13.07
CA LYS A 101 -7.08 2.06 -14.22
C LYS A 101 -6.91 3.55 -13.89
N ARG A 102 -7.93 4.17 -13.27
CA ARG A 102 -7.90 5.60 -12.95
C ARG A 102 -6.84 5.91 -11.87
N VAL A 103 -6.70 5.05 -10.87
CA VAL A 103 -5.65 5.20 -9.84
C VAL A 103 -4.25 5.11 -10.46
N LYS A 104 -4.02 4.15 -11.36
CA LYS A 104 -2.76 4.03 -12.10
C LYS A 104 -2.47 5.26 -12.98
N GLU A 105 -3.48 5.80 -13.64
CA GLU A 105 -3.37 7.04 -14.42
C GLU A 105 -3.01 8.23 -13.52
N ILE A 106 -3.58 8.33 -12.34
CA ILE A 106 -3.25 9.37 -11.36
C ILE A 106 -1.80 9.18 -10.87
N PHE A 107 -1.44 7.98 -10.44
CA PHE A 107 -0.09 7.68 -9.93
C PHE A 107 1.00 7.89 -10.98
N SER A 108 0.72 7.61 -12.26
CA SER A 108 1.71 7.81 -13.33
C SER A 108 2.18 9.25 -13.51
N LYS A 109 1.45 10.22 -12.96
CA LYS A 109 1.86 11.64 -12.90
C LYS A 109 2.84 11.91 -11.75
N TYR A 110 2.93 10.98 -10.80
CA TYR A 110 3.72 11.07 -9.57
C TYR A 110 4.53 9.79 -9.35
N PRO A 111 5.56 9.51 -10.17
CA PRO A 111 6.32 8.26 -10.09
C PRO A 111 7.02 8.05 -8.74
N GLN A 112 7.18 9.10 -7.92
CA GLN A 112 7.68 9.03 -6.55
C GLN A 112 6.66 8.43 -5.55
N VAL A 113 5.49 8.00 -5.98
CA VAL A 113 4.51 7.31 -5.13
C VAL A 113 5.07 5.96 -4.68
N ILE A 114 5.00 5.73 -3.38
CA ILE A 114 5.19 4.43 -2.72
C ILE A 114 3.81 3.98 -2.26
N TYR A 115 3.23 3.01 -2.94
CA TYR A 115 1.93 2.47 -2.59
C TYR A 115 2.08 1.26 -1.68
N LEU A 116 1.55 1.35 -0.47
CA LEU A 116 1.58 0.32 0.54
C LEU A 116 0.23 -0.38 0.58
N SER A 117 0.21 -1.67 0.30
CA SER A 117 -1.00 -2.50 0.30
C SER A 117 -0.84 -3.75 1.16
N GLY A 118 -1.93 -4.42 1.40
CA GLY A 118 -2.00 -5.73 2.05
C GLY A 118 -3.04 -6.61 1.35
N HIS A 119 -4.03 -7.14 2.09
CA HIS A 119 -5.17 -7.90 1.59
C HIS A 119 -4.86 -9.31 1.08
N ILE A 120 -3.77 -9.51 0.38
CA ILE A 120 -3.43 -10.79 -0.26
C ILE A 120 -2.75 -11.78 0.69
N HIS A 121 -2.62 -11.42 1.96
CA HIS A 121 -2.16 -12.26 3.06
C HIS A 121 -0.83 -12.98 2.81
N ASN A 122 0.11 -12.31 2.15
CA ASN A 122 1.46 -12.83 2.02
C ASN A 122 2.28 -12.58 3.29
N GLY A 123 3.17 -13.52 3.61
CA GLY A 123 4.33 -13.27 4.45
C GLY A 123 5.52 -12.85 3.59
N PHE A 124 6.66 -12.57 4.21
CA PHE A 124 7.89 -12.31 3.48
C PHE A 124 8.30 -13.46 2.56
N GLY A 125 9.09 -13.15 1.51
CA GLY A 125 9.64 -14.12 0.56
C GLY A 125 8.70 -14.46 -0.61
N VAL A 126 7.61 -13.75 -0.73
CA VAL A 126 6.79 -13.70 -1.95
C VAL A 126 7.26 -12.48 -2.77
N VAL A 127 6.44 -11.80 -3.52
CA VAL A 127 6.80 -10.55 -4.18
C VAL A 127 6.38 -9.39 -3.28
N GLU A 128 7.34 -8.79 -2.58
CA GLU A 128 7.06 -7.71 -1.63
C GLU A 128 7.01 -6.34 -2.31
N ALA A 129 7.81 -6.12 -3.33
CA ALA A 129 7.87 -4.82 -3.99
C ALA A 129 8.06 -4.94 -5.51
N ILE A 130 7.43 -4.02 -6.21
CA ILE A 130 7.43 -3.97 -7.67
C ILE A 130 7.38 -2.52 -8.15
N ASP A 131 8.28 -2.14 -9.06
CA ASP A 131 8.18 -0.90 -9.82
C ASP A 131 7.42 -1.14 -11.12
N ARG A 132 6.40 -0.31 -11.38
CA ARG A 132 5.55 -0.40 -12.57
C ARG A 132 5.54 0.87 -13.43
N GLY A 133 6.41 1.81 -13.15
CA GLY A 133 6.45 3.09 -13.86
C GLY A 133 5.33 4.08 -13.46
N PHE A 134 4.34 3.63 -12.70
CA PHE A 134 3.34 4.48 -12.05
C PHE A 134 3.54 4.52 -10.53
N GLY A 135 4.72 4.20 -10.06
CA GLY A 135 5.13 4.18 -8.66
C GLY A 135 5.69 2.83 -8.25
N THR A 136 6.15 2.75 -7.01
CA THR A 136 6.61 1.51 -6.39
C THR A 136 5.49 0.93 -5.53
N MET A 137 5.09 -0.31 -5.85
CA MET A 137 4.03 -1.03 -5.16
C MET A 137 4.65 -1.97 -4.14
N ILE A 138 4.30 -1.83 -2.88
CA ILE A 138 4.80 -2.68 -1.79
C ILE A 138 3.63 -3.40 -1.13
N ASP A 139 3.69 -4.73 -1.17
CA ASP A 139 2.78 -5.60 -0.44
C ASP A 139 3.32 -5.81 0.97
N LEU A 140 2.59 -5.34 1.96
CA LEU A 140 2.97 -5.49 3.35
C LEU A 140 2.70 -6.91 3.84
N PRO A 141 3.64 -7.53 4.57
CA PRO A 141 3.43 -8.87 5.09
C PRO A 141 2.25 -8.90 6.07
N SER A 142 1.50 -9.98 6.02
CA SER A 142 0.41 -10.20 6.97
C SER A 142 0.98 -10.36 8.38
N TYR A 143 0.47 -9.57 9.32
CA TYR A 143 0.95 -9.59 10.70
C TYR A 143 0.51 -10.84 11.48
N ASN A 144 -0.69 -11.35 11.20
CA ASN A 144 -1.28 -12.43 11.99
C ASN A 144 -1.39 -13.75 11.26
N ASP A 145 -1.65 -13.73 9.97
CA ASP A 145 -1.95 -14.93 9.19
C ASP A 145 -1.43 -14.77 7.77
N SER A 146 -0.45 -15.58 7.41
CA SER A 146 0.16 -15.59 6.09
C SER A 146 -0.20 -16.86 5.35
N GLU A 147 -0.83 -16.74 4.20
CA GLU A 147 -1.17 -17.86 3.34
C GLU A 147 0.06 -18.38 2.57
N ASN A 148 0.96 -17.47 2.18
CA ASN A 148 2.18 -17.78 1.40
C ASN A 148 3.39 -17.06 1.98
N GLY A 149 4.58 -17.55 1.64
CA GLY A 149 5.83 -17.01 2.17
C GLY A 149 6.08 -17.40 3.63
N VAL A 150 6.76 -16.52 4.36
CA VAL A 150 7.07 -16.72 5.78
C VAL A 150 5.78 -16.80 6.60
N LYS A 151 5.64 -17.87 7.36
CA LYS A 151 4.45 -18.15 8.18
C LYS A 151 4.51 -17.56 9.59
N GLU A 152 5.61 -16.93 9.96
CA GLU A 152 5.76 -16.29 11.26
C GLU A 152 4.81 -15.12 11.40
N THR A 153 4.14 -15.03 12.55
CA THR A 153 3.30 -13.88 12.90
C THR A 153 4.13 -12.76 13.51
N GLY A 154 3.67 -11.52 13.35
CA GLY A 154 4.36 -10.34 13.88
C GLY A 154 5.35 -9.72 12.92
N THR A 155 5.37 -10.14 11.65
CA THR A 155 6.26 -9.61 10.62
C THR A 155 5.77 -8.26 10.08
N GLY A 156 6.71 -7.40 9.72
CA GLY A 156 6.46 -6.07 9.17
C GLY A 156 7.74 -5.33 8.86
N TYR A 157 7.63 -4.11 8.40
CA TYR A 157 8.78 -3.27 8.08
C TYR A 157 9.00 -2.13 9.08
N HIS A 158 10.25 -1.91 9.42
CA HIS A 158 10.74 -0.67 9.98
C HIS A 158 11.30 0.18 8.84
N VAL A 159 10.64 1.29 8.53
CA VAL A 159 10.99 2.12 7.38
C VAL A 159 11.95 3.23 7.81
N LYS A 160 13.04 3.39 7.07
CA LYS A 160 13.98 4.51 7.20
C LYS A 160 14.02 5.28 5.89
N ILE A 161 13.87 6.60 5.97
CA ILE A 161 13.93 7.50 4.82
C ILE A 161 15.22 8.29 4.91
N TYR A 162 16.01 8.26 3.85
CA TYR A 162 17.24 9.00 3.65
C TYR A 162 17.08 9.97 2.49
N ASP A 163 18.04 10.83 2.27
CA ASP A 163 17.98 11.83 1.19
C ASP A 163 17.97 11.19 -0.20
N ASP A 164 18.54 10.00 -0.37
CA ASP A 164 18.72 9.29 -1.63
C ASP A 164 17.97 7.94 -1.70
N SER A 165 17.39 7.51 -0.60
CA SER A 165 16.79 6.17 -0.53
C SER A 165 15.77 6.00 0.58
N ILE A 166 14.90 5.01 0.40
CA ILE A 166 14.00 4.49 1.43
C ILE A 166 14.36 3.03 1.68
N VAL A 167 14.63 2.69 2.94
CA VAL A 167 14.96 1.32 3.33
C VAL A 167 13.83 0.76 4.19
N PHE A 168 13.15 -0.25 3.69
CA PHE A 168 12.18 -1.06 4.41
C PHE A 168 12.92 -2.23 5.04
N LYS A 169 13.19 -2.14 6.34
CA LYS A 169 13.90 -3.16 7.09
C LYS A 169 12.94 -4.17 7.65
N ALA A 170 13.02 -5.39 7.17
CA ALA A 170 12.16 -6.48 7.60
C ALA A 170 12.44 -6.88 9.05
N ARG A 171 11.38 -7.05 9.82
CA ARG A 171 11.46 -7.37 11.24
C ARG A 171 10.27 -8.21 11.68
N ASN A 172 10.54 -9.14 12.58
CA ASN A 172 9.49 -9.72 13.42
C ASN A 172 9.37 -8.90 14.71
N PHE A 173 8.27 -8.19 14.87
CA PHE A 173 8.04 -7.28 16.01
C PHE A 173 7.67 -8.02 17.30
N LYS A 174 7.20 -9.26 17.22
CA LYS A 174 6.91 -10.10 18.41
C LYS A 174 8.19 -10.62 19.04
N THR A 175 9.12 -11.07 18.22
CA THR A 175 10.41 -11.64 18.70
C THR A 175 11.53 -10.61 18.72
N SER A 176 11.29 -9.41 18.17
CA SER A 176 12.29 -8.36 17.97
C SER A 176 13.45 -8.75 17.03
N ALA A 177 13.31 -9.82 16.27
CA ALA A 177 14.32 -10.29 15.33
C ALA A 177 14.31 -9.51 14.01
N TRP A 178 15.49 -9.16 13.52
CA TRP A 178 15.67 -8.62 12.16
C TRP A 178 15.72 -9.76 11.14
N MET A 179 15.16 -9.50 9.96
CA MET A 179 15.08 -10.47 8.86
C MET A 179 15.66 -9.84 7.58
N PRO A 180 16.97 -9.53 7.58
CA PRO A 180 17.59 -8.68 6.54
C PRO A 180 17.55 -9.26 5.13
N GLU A 181 17.29 -10.56 4.98
CA GLU A 181 17.08 -11.23 3.71
C GLU A 181 15.83 -10.73 2.96
N TYR A 182 14.90 -10.06 3.67
CA TYR A 182 13.68 -9.47 3.12
C TYR A 182 13.70 -7.93 3.11
N ASP A 183 14.84 -7.31 3.37
CA ASP A 183 15.00 -5.86 3.30
C ASP A 183 14.78 -5.37 1.85
N ILE A 184 14.07 -4.27 1.70
CA ILE A 184 13.84 -3.60 0.41
C ILE A 184 14.47 -2.21 0.46
N THR A 185 15.16 -1.82 -0.61
CA THR A 185 15.67 -0.47 -0.79
C THR A 185 15.08 0.14 -2.06
N VAL A 186 14.45 1.29 -1.92
CA VAL A 186 13.97 2.13 -3.02
C VAL A 186 14.89 3.34 -3.12
N THR A 187 15.50 3.56 -4.28
CA THR A 187 16.34 4.73 -4.56
C THR A 187 15.49 5.95 -4.92
N LEU A 188 15.96 7.14 -4.55
CA LEU A 188 15.34 8.41 -4.91
C LEU A 188 16.26 9.21 -5.87
N PRO A 189 15.76 9.95 -6.85
CA PRO A 189 14.38 9.94 -7.32
C PRO A 189 13.97 8.53 -7.80
N ASN A 190 12.71 8.24 -7.72
CA ASN A 190 12.12 6.90 -7.80
C ASN A 190 12.53 6.13 -9.07
N LEU A 191 13.69 5.55 -9.02
CA LEU A 191 14.16 4.54 -9.95
C LEU A 191 13.80 3.15 -9.41
N PRO A 192 13.89 2.10 -10.21
CA PRO A 192 13.46 0.76 -9.83
C PRO A 192 13.87 0.35 -8.42
N ALA A 193 12.95 -0.23 -7.68
CA ALA A 193 13.24 -0.78 -6.35
C ALA A 193 14.37 -1.80 -6.45
N VAL A 194 15.38 -1.66 -5.60
CA VAL A 194 16.48 -2.61 -5.52
C VAL A 194 16.16 -3.65 -4.47
N TYR A 195 15.81 -4.83 -4.94
CA TYR A 195 15.58 -5.98 -4.06
C TYR A 195 16.91 -6.57 -3.63
N LYS A 196 17.19 -6.61 -2.34
CA LYS A 196 18.42 -7.24 -1.87
C LYS A 196 18.37 -8.75 -1.91
N ASN A 197 17.23 -9.36 -1.61
CA ASN A 197 17.14 -10.81 -1.43
C ASN A 197 15.82 -11.43 -1.91
N ALA A 198 14.80 -10.66 -2.23
CA ALA A 198 13.58 -11.20 -2.83
C ALA A 198 13.82 -11.51 -4.31
N LYS A 199 13.44 -12.69 -4.74
CA LYS A 199 13.37 -12.98 -6.17
C LYS A 199 12.08 -12.38 -6.69
N GLU A 200 12.20 -11.49 -7.65
CA GLU A 200 11.03 -11.05 -8.40
C GLU A 200 10.39 -12.28 -9.03
N ARG A 201 9.17 -12.57 -8.64
CA ARG A 201 8.37 -13.64 -9.23
C ARG A 201 7.22 -13.00 -9.98
N ASN A 202 7.07 -13.37 -11.24
CA ASN A 202 5.92 -12.93 -12.02
C ASN A 202 4.64 -13.57 -11.50
N ALA A 203 3.51 -12.89 -11.67
CA ALA A 203 2.20 -13.45 -11.33
C ALA A 203 1.96 -14.83 -11.98
N ALA A 204 2.53 -15.07 -13.16
CA ALA A 204 2.51 -16.35 -13.85
C ALA A 204 3.18 -17.50 -13.07
N ASP A 205 4.15 -17.19 -12.19
CA ASP A 205 4.86 -18.22 -11.41
C ASP A 205 3.98 -18.82 -10.29
N TYR A 206 2.85 -18.21 -10.01
CA TYR A 206 1.92 -18.61 -8.95
C TYR A 206 0.59 -19.19 -9.46
N THR A 207 0.33 -19.11 -10.76
CA THR A 207 -0.89 -19.66 -11.35
C THR A 207 -0.80 -21.16 -11.65
N ALA A 208 0.35 -21.78 -11.40
CA ALA A 208 0.61 -23.20 -11.66
C ALA A 208 0.63 -24.07 -10.38
N ALA A 209 0.12 -23.56 -9.25
CA ALA A 209 0.02 -24.31 -7.99
C ALA A 209 -1.43 -24.57 -7.60
#